data_aac96e7add0ae14500c9eb8103f27e46
#
_entry.id   aac96e7add0ae14500c9eb8103f27e46
#
_cell.length_a   1.000
_cell.length_b   1.000
_cell.length_c   1.000
_cell.angle_alpha   90.00
_cell.angle_beta   90.00
_cell.angle_gamma   90.00
#
_symmetry.space_group_name_H-M   'P 1'
#
loop_
_entity.id
_entity.type
_entity.pdbx_description
1 polymer ?
#
loop_
_entity_poly.entity_id
_entity_poly.type
_entity_poly.pdbx_seq_one_letter_code
_entity_poly.pdbx_strand_id
1 'polypeptide(L)'
;MLHLIRTEWRLLLFGFLMTFFSAPGQTFFISLLSGEIRQATHLSDGEFAAVYSFATLCSAVVMIWSGALIDKINLQKLSIALVFGLAVGCGILSISTGIVSLVLGVFLLRQFGQGLMYLTSATAMVRYLEHNRGKSTALAGMGYAVSEAIMPSILVALLLWVGWRNSWQVTAVFLIAIMVPAILYLLRGHRQRHDLYLTQLSEVDSQSLGNPLKRQWTRPEVIRDKFFYLFIPALTSQPLMFTGFIFHQVHLVETKGWSLSVWASLFIMYALVSVGTKMVSGFLVDRYGAIPMVPWLSLPMGVGLVLLPVTLTIFWEVVFFRSLFHISDPTSRP
;
A
#
# COMPACT_ATOMS: atom_id res chain seq x y z
N MET A 1 -17.51 -10.37 -14.12
CA MET A 1 -16.14 -10.57 -13.63
C MET A 1 -15.26 -11.30 -14.65
N LEU A 2 -15.61 -12.54 -15.05
CA LEU A 2 -14.82 -13.33 -16.02
C LEU A 2 -14.60 -12.63 -17.36
N HIS A 3 -15.62 -11.94 -17.89
CA HIS A 3 -15.50 -11.17 -19.13
C HIS A 3 -14.47 -10.04 -19.00
N LEU A 4 -14.52 -9.27 -17.92
CA LEU A 4 -13.54 -8.21 -17.64
C LEU A 4 -12.10 -8.75 -17.58
N ILE A 5 -11.91 -9.87 -16.86
CA ILE A 5 -10.59 -10.50 -16.77
C ILE A 5 -10.10 -10.97 -18.15
N ARG A 6 -10.94 -11.54 -18.98
CA ARG A 6 -10.54 -12.01 -20.31
C ARG A 6 -10.20 -10.87 -21.28
N THR A 7 -10.96 -9.77 -21.23
CA THR A 7 -10.74 -8.64 -22.16
C THR A 7 -9.59 -7.72 -21.71
N GLU A 8 -9.47 -7.46 -20.41
CA GLU A 8 -8.57 -6.44 -19.86
C GLU A 8 -7.44 -7.01 -18.99
N TRP A 9 -7.14 -8.31 -19.12
CA TRP A 9 -6.20 -9.04 -18.27
C TRP A 9 -4.82 -8.37 -18.17
N ARG A 10 -4.33 -7.76 -19.27
CA ARG A 10 -3.03 -7.08 -19.30
C ARG A 10 -2.98 -5.91 -18.34
N LEU A 11 -3.99 -5.05 -18.40
CA LEU A 11 -4.04 -3.87 -17.54
C LEU A 11 -4.34 -4.24 -16.08
N LEU A 12 -5.21 -5.23 -15.86
CA LEU A 12 -5.50 -5.75 -14.53
C LEU A 12 -4.26 -6.40 -13.89
N LEU A 13 -3.52 -7.20 -14.65
CA LEU A 13 -2.28 -7.81 -14.19
C LEU A 13 -1.19 -6.74 -13.95
N PHE A 14 -1.11 -5.71 -14.80
CA PHE A 14 -0.24 -4.57 -14.56
C PHE A 14 -0.55 -3.91 -13.22
N GLY A 15 -1.82 -3.59 -12.95
CA GLY A 15 -2.24 -2.99 -11.68
C GLY A 15 -1.93 -3.88 -10.48
N PHE A 16 -2.22 -5.18 -10.59
CA PHE A 16 -1.89 -6.18 -9.56
C PHE A 16 -0.38 -6.22 -9.28
N LEU A 17 0.46 -6.31 -10.31
CA LEU A 17 1.90 -6.35 -10.14
C LEU A 17 2.47 -5.06 -9.56
N MET A 18 1.95 -3.90 -9.94
CA MET A 18 2.36 -2.61 -9.36
C MET A 18 2.09 -2.55 -7.85
N THR A 19 0.93 -3.02 -7.40
CA THR A 19 0.61 -3.06 -5.97
C THR A 19 1.36 -4.18 -5.24
N PHE A 20 1.55 -5.34 -5.86
CA PHE A 20 2.32 -6.45 -5.30
C PHE A 20 3.79 -6.08 -5.07
N PHE A 21 4.46 -5.55 -6.09
CA PHE A 21 5.87 -5.17 -6.02
C PHE A 21 6.12 -3.81 -5.35
N SER A 22 5.09 -3.14 -4.88
CA SER A 22 5.23 -1.98 -3.97
C SER A 22 5.69 -2.38 -2.57
N ALA A 23 5.72 -3.66 -2.24
CA ALA A 23 6.06 -4.24 -0.94
C ALA A 23 7.31 -3.63 -0.27
N PRO A 24 8.46 -3.44 -0.94
CA PRO A 24 9.64 -2.88 -0.29
C PRO A 24 9.44 -1.48 0.27
N GLY A 25 8.47 -0.72 -0.24
CA GLY A 25 8.07 0.58 0.29
C GLY A 25 7.04 0.52 1.42
N GLN A 26 6.51 -0.64 1.73
CA GLN A 26 5.45 -0.81 2.73
C GLN A 26 6.03 -0.98 4.13
N THR A 27 5.27 -0.54 5.13
CA THR A 27 5.69 -0.62 6.54
C THR A 27 5.98 -2.06 6.97
N PHE A 28 5.14 -3.02 6.56
CA PHE A 28 5.31 -4.41 6.94
C PHE A 28 6.64 -5.01 6.45
N PHE A 29 7.15 -4.55 5.31
CA PHE A 29 8.41 -5.01 4.75
C PHE A 29 9.62 -4.36 5.44
N ILE A 30 9.62 -3.01 5.54
CA ILE A 30 10.74 -2.25 6.11
C ILE A 30 10.94 -2.62 7.58
N SER A 31 9.86 -2.73 8.35
CA SER A 31 9.94 -2.98 9.79
C SER A 31 10.41 -4.39 10.16
N LEU A 32 10.30 -5.39 9.27
CA LEU A 32 10.86 -6.72 9.51
C LEU A 32 12.39 -6.72 9.58
N LEU A 33 13.04 -5.76 8.94
CA LEU A 33 14.50 -5.60 8.97
C LEU A 33 14.95 -4.56 10.00
N SER A 34 14.01 -4.00 10.79
CA SER A 34 14.31 -2.92 11.74
C SER A 34 15.33 -3.34 12.81
N GLY A 35 15.27 -4.57 13.32
CA GLY A 35 16.21 -5.09 14.31
C GLY A 35 17.65 -5.05 13.80
N GLU A 36 17.88 -5.60 12.61
CA GLU A 36 19.19 -5.64 11.96
C GLU A 36 19.71 -4.24 11.60
N ILE A 37 18.82 -3.37 11.11
CA ILE A 37 19.17 -2.00 10.75
C ILE A 37 19.59 -1.23 12.02
N ARG A 38 18.84 -1.34 13.11
CA ARG A 38 19.13 -0.68 14.39
C ARG A 38 20.48 -1.15 14.95
N GLN A 39 20.74 -2.45 14.97
CA GLN A 39 22.02 -2.99 15.42
C GLN A 39 23.18 -2.46 14.58
N ALA A 40 23.04 -2.43 13.24
CA ALA A 40 24.09 -1.97 12.35
C ALA A 40 24.34 -0.46 12.39
N THR A 41 23.36 0.33 12.82
CA THR A 41 23.44 1.80 12.88
C THR A 41 23.51 2.35 14.30
N HIS A 42 23.52 1.45 15.31
CA HIS A 42 23.53 1.78 16.75
C HIS A 42 22.37 2.69 17.17
N LEU A 43 21.19 2.53 16.56
CA LEU A 43 20.00 3.29 16.88
C LEU A 43 19.10 2.53 17.86
N SER A 44 18.55 3.25 18.82
CA SER A 44 17.44 2.79 19.64
C SER A 44 16.14 2.67 18.82
N ASP A 45 15.13 1.99 19.35
CA ASP A 45 13.80 1.90 18.73
C ASP A 45 13.20 3.28 18.47
N GLY A 46 13.31 4.18 19.46
CA GLY A 46 12.78 5.54 19.35
C GLY A 46 13.49 6.37 18.27
N GLU A 47 14.82 6.27 18.18
CA GLU A 47 15.59 6.98 17.14
C GLU A 47 15.29 6.45 15.75
N PHE A 48 15.20 5.13 15.56
CA PHE A 48 14.80 4.54 14.29
C PHE A 48 13.36 4.93 13.90
N ALA A 49 12.44 4.96 14.88
CA ALA A 49 11.07 5.43 14.65
C ALA A 49 11.02 6.91 14.23
N ALA A 50 11.87 7.75 14.83
CA ALA A 50 11.98 9.16 14.45
C ALA A 50 12.51 9.32 13.00
N VAL A 51 13.56 8.59 12.63
CA VAL A 51 14.13 8.55 11.29
C VAL A 51 13.08 8.11 10.25
N TYR A 52 12.39 7.02 10.55
CA TYR A 52 11.34 6.47 9.68
C TYR A 52 10.17 7.46 9.52
N SER A 53 9.71 8.04 10.61
CA SER A 53 8.61 9.01 10.61
C SER A 53 8.98 10.28 9.84
N PHE A 54 10.17 10.79 10.03
CA PHE A 54 10.68 11.96 9.30
C PHE A 54 10.77 11.69 7.79
N ALA A 55 11.37 10.58 7.39
CA ALA A 55 11.47 10.18 5.99
C ALA A 55 10.09 9.98 5.34
N THR A 56 9.14 9.38 6.08
CA THR A 56 7.77 9.17 5.63
C THR A 56 7.03 10.51 5.48
N LEU A 57 7.22 11.45 6.41
CA LEU A 57 6.64 12.79 6.33
C LEU A 57 7.17 13.55 5.11
N CYS A 58 8.48 13.50 4.88
CA CYS A 58 9.09 14.09 3.67
C CYS A 58 8.48 13.49 2.40
N SER A 59 8.29 12.18 2.35
CA SER A 59 7.61 11.52 1.22
C SER A 59 6.17 12.00 1.06
N ALA A 60 5.41 12.11 2.15
CA ALA A 60 4.04 12.61 2.10
C ALA A 60 3.96 14.04 1.55
N VAL A 61 4.88 14.91 1.94
CA VAL A 61 4.96 16.28 1.43
C VAL A 61 5.28 16.29 -0.07
N VAL A 62 6.29 15.53 -0.51
CA VAL A 62 6.65 15.43 -1.94
C VAL A 62 5.53 14.81 -2.77
N MET A 63 4.72 13.90 -2.17
CA MET A 63 3.60 13.25 -2.83
C MET A 63 2.53 14.24 -3.31
N ILE A 64 2.39 15.39 -2.65
CA ILE A 64 1.44 16.45 -3.03
C ILE A 64 1.67 16.91 -4.48
N TRP A 65 2.92 16.98 -4.90
CA TRP A 65 3.29 17.40 -6.27
C TRP A 65 3.57 16.21 -7.19
N SER A 66 4.27 15.19 -6.69
CA SER A 66 4.67 14.03 -7.50
C SER A 66 3.47 13.16 -7.92
N GLY A 67 2.39 13.15 -7.13
CA GLY A 67 1.15 12.47 -7.52
C GLY A 67 0.57 12.98 -8.85
N ALA A 68 0.73 14.28 -9.15
CA ALA A 68 0.27 14.86 -10.39
C ALA A 68 1.08 14.42 -11.65
N LEU A 69 2.25 13.80 -11.46
CA LEU A 69 3.04 13.24 -12.58
C LEU A 69 2.31 12.11 -13.31
N ILE A 70 1.42 11.42 -12.61
CA ILE A 70 0.61 10.32 -13.19
C ILE A 70 -0.31 10.84 -14.31
N ASP A 71 -0.72 12.10 -14.20
CA ASP A 71 -1.58 12.72 -15.22
C ASP A 71 -0.80 13.27 -16.43
N LYS A 72 0.49 13.56 -16.25
CA LYS A 72 1.32 14.24 -17.25
C LYS A 72 2.26 13.31 -18.00
N ILE A 73 2.66 12.20 -17.40
CA ILE A 73 3.68 11.30 -17.95
C ILE A 73 3.01 10.04 -18.48
N ASN A 74 3.50 9.54 -19.61
CA ASN A 74 3.07 8.25 -20.15
C ASN A 74 3.20 7.14 -19.10
N LEU A 75 2.14 6.35 -18.91
CA LEU A 75 2.04 5.32 -17.89
C LEU A 75 3.21 4.34 -17.89
N GLN A 76 3.65 3.89 -19.08
CA GLN A 76 4.76 2.95 -19.20
C GLN A 76 6.09 3.56 -18.73
N LYS A 77 6.40 4.79 -19.18
CA LYS A 77 7.63 5.49 -18.79
C LYS A 77 7.64 5.79 -17.30
N LEU A 78 6.52 6.29 -16.78
CA LEU A 78 6.37 6.55 -15.35
C LEU A 78 6.59 5.28 -14.53
N SER A 79 5.89 4.19 -14.87
CA SER A 79 5.99 2.93 -14.11
C SER A 79 7.41 2.37 -14.08
N ILE A 80 8.14 2.44 -15.20
CA ILE A 80 9.55 2.04 -15.23
C ILE A 80 10.40 2.94 -14.31
N ALA A 81 10.21 4.26 -14.38
CA ALA A 81 10.92 5.19 -13.50
C ALA A 81 10.63 4.93 -12.01
N LEU A 82 9.38 4.57 -11.67
CA LEU A 82 9.00 4.22 -10.29
C LEU A 82 9.71 2.95 -9.80
N VAL A 83 9.80 1.93 -10.65
CA VAL A 83 10.53 0.69 -10.35
C VAL A 83 12.01 0.97 -10.10
N PHE A 84 12.65 1.77 -10.96
CA PHE A 84 14.04 2.17 -10.76
C PHE A 84 14.23 2.99 -9.49
N GLY A 85 13.33 3.96 -9.21
CA GLY A 85 13.38 4.74 -7.98
C GLY A 85 13.27 3.89 -6.72
N LEU A 86 12.38 2.89 -6.73
CA LEU A 86 12.23 1.93 -5.64
C LEU A 86 13.48 1.05 -5.49
N ALA A 87 14.05 0.57 -6.59
CA ALA A 87 15.27 -0.23 -6.58
C ALA A 87 16.49 0.56 -6.07
N VAL A 88 16.59 1.84 -6.43
CA VAL A 88 17.61 2.75 -5.88
C VAL A 88 17.44 2.90 -4.37
N GLY A 89 16.21 3.06 -3.88
CA GLY A 89 15.92 3.08 -2.43
C GLY A 89 16.41 1.81 -1.72
N CYS A 90 16.14 0.63 -2.29
CA CYS A 90 16.66 -0.64 -1.79
C CYS A 90 18.20 -0.65 -1.80
N GLY A 91 18.82 -0.19 -2.89
CA GLY A 91 20.29 -0.11 -3.01
C GLY A 91 20.91 0.78 -1.94
N ILE A 92 20.34 1.97 -1.69
CA ILE A 92 20.82 2.89 -0.65
C ILE A 92 20.70 2.25 0.73
N LEU A 93 19.59 1.57 1.05
CA LEU A 93 19.46 0.88 2.34
C LEU A 93 20.47 -0.24 2.50
N SER A 94 20.79 -0.97 1.42
CA SER A 94 21.76 -2.07 1.48
C SER A 94 23.17 -1.62 1.89
N ILE A 95 23.54 -0.38 1.56
CA ILE A 95 24.84 0.20 1.88
C ILE A 95 24.79 1.22 3.03
N SER A 96 23.64 1.38 3.66
CA SER A 96 23.45 2.40 4.69
C SER A 96 24.31 2.14 5.93
N THR A 97 24.98 3.19 6.41
CA THR A 97 25.86 3.15 7.60
C THR A 97 25.51 4.24 8.61
N GLY A 98 24.60 5.16 8.27
CA GLY A 98 24.24 6.27 9.14
C GLY A 98 22.86 6.84 8.86
N ILE A 99 22.45 7.80 9.69
CA ILE A 99 21.09 8.38 9.69
C ILE A 99 20.72 8.98 8.33
N VAL A 100 21.62 9.71 7.68
CA VAL A 100 21.32 10.38 6.40
C VAL A 100 20.99 9.38 5.30
N SER A 101 21.77 8.30 5.17
CA SER A 101 21.50 7.24 4.19
C SER A 101 20.23 6.48 4.51
N LEU A 102 19.91 6.28 5.80
CA LEU A 102 18.63 5.69 6.23
C LEU A 102 17.44 6.56 5.86
N VAL A 103 17.49 7.87 6.19
CA VAL A 103 16.44 8.82 5.83
C VAL A 103 16.20 8.82 4.31
N LEU A 104 17.28 8.90 3.51
CA LEU A 104 17.17 8.92 2.05
C LEU A 104 16.61 7.60 1.51
N GLY A 105 17.11 6.46 1.99
CA GLY A 105 16.64 5.15 1.56
C GLY A 105 15.16 4.94 1.90
N VAL A 106 14.76 5.19 3.15
CA VAL A 106 13.35 5.09 3.58
C VAL A 106 12.47 6.07 2.81
N PHE A 107 12.91 7.32 2.63
CA PHE A 107 12.18 8.30 1.81
C PHE A 107 11.90 7.77 0.41
N LEU A 108 12.91 7.25 -0.29
CA LEU A 108 12.72 6.72 -1.65
C LEU A 108 11.80 5.50 -1.67
N LEU A 109 11.95 4.58 -0.71
CA LEU A 109 11.06 3.43 -0.60
C LEU A 109 9.61 3.86 -0.39
N ARG A 110 9.36 4.80 0.52
CA ARG A 110 8.02 5.32 0.82
C ARG A 110 7.44 6.07 -0.38
N GLN A 111 8.23 6.91 -1.02
CA GLN A 111 7.83 7.72 -2.17
C GLN A 111 7.45 6.86 -3.37
N PHE A 112 8.33 5.95 -3.77
CA PHE A 112 8.13 5.16 -4.98
C PHE A 112 7.26 3.93 -4.74
N GLY A 113 7.48 3.18 -3.65
CA GLY A 113 6.75 1.95 -3.36
C GLY A 113 5.35 2.23 -2.83
N GLN A 114 5.23 2.72 -1.60
CA GLN A 114 3.93 2.93 -0.97
C GLN A 114 3.12 4.02 -1.66
N GLY A 115 3.75 5.13 -2.03
CA GLY A 115 3.07 6.26 -2.63
C GLY A 115 2.75 6.04 -4.10
N LEU A 116 3.74 6.26 -4.96
CA LEU A 116 3.51 6.40 -6.40
C LEU A 116 3.13 5.09 -7.10
N MET A 117 3.73 3.94 -6.77
CA MET A 117 3.35 2.67 -7.43
C MET A 117 1.90 2.29 -7.14
N TYR A 118 1.47 2.43 -5.88
CA TYR A 118 0.10 2.15 -5.48
C TYR A 118 -0.89 3.12 -6.15
N LEU A 119 -0.60 4.42 -6.10
CA LEU A 119 -1.42 5.45 -6.72
C LEU A 119 -1.50 5.28 -8.25
N THR A 120 -0.37 4.96 -8.91
CA THR A 120 -0.33 4.71 -10.35
C THR A 120 -1.21 3.53 -10.75
N SER A 121 -1.19 2.45 -9.98
CA SER A 121 -2.08 1.31 -10.18
C SER A 121 -3.55 1.71 -10.08
N ALA A 122 -3.95 2.34 -8.98
CA ALA A 122 -5.33 2.75 -8.76
C ALA A 122 -5.82 3.73 -9.82
N THR A 123 -5.02 4.75 -10.16
CA THR A 123 -5.37 5.74 -11.18
C THR A 123 -5.49 5.10 -12.57
N ALA A 124 -4.62 4.16 -12.93
CA ALA A 124 -4.72 3.45 -14.20
C ALA A 124 -6.03 2.65 -14.31
N MET A 125 -6.44 1.97 -13.23
CA MET A 125 -7.72 1.23 -13.21
C MET A 125 -8.92 2.15 -13.38
N VAL A 126 -8.95 3.26 -12.63
CA VAL A 126 -10.05 4.24 -12.70
C VAL A 126 -10.13 4.91 -14.08
N ARG A 127 -8.97 5.27 -14.64
CA ARG A 127 -8.86 6.02 -15.92
C ARG A 127 -9.24 5.18 -17.13
N TYR A 128 -8.73 3.97 -17.22
CA TYR A 128 -8.86 3.17 -18.44
C TYR A 128 -9.96 2.10 -18.38
N LEU A 129 -10.56 1.87 -17.21
CA LEU A 129 -11.62 0.89 -16.99
C LEU A 129 -12.85 1.52 -16.33
N GLU A 130 -13.29 2.65 -16.87
CA GLU A 130 -14.34 3.50 -16.30
C GLU A 130 -15.63 2.75 -15.94
N HIS A 131 -16.13 1.89 -16.82
CA HIS A 131 -17.36 1.12 -16.60
C HIS A 131 -17.23 0.05 -15.49
N ASN A 132 -16.01 -0.35 -15.16
CA ASN A 132 -15.70 -1.38 -14.16
C ASN A 132 -14.69 -0.91 -13.11
N ARG A 133 -14.62 0.42 -12.86
CA ARG A 133 -13.58 1.03 -12.00
C ARG A 133 -13.48 0.39 -10.61
N GLY A 134 -14.61 0.10 -9.97
CA GLY A 134 -14.63 -0.55 -8.65
C GLY A 134 -14.05 -1.97 -8.68
N LYS A 135 -14.49 -2.80 -9.65
CA LYS A 135 -14.01 -4.18 -9.80
C LYS A 135 -12.55 -4.24 -10.20
N SER A 136 -12.11 -3.36 -11.10
CA SER A 136 -10.71 -3.33 -11.57
C SER A 136 -9.76 -2.82 -10.49
N THR A 137 -10.14 -1.81 -9.72
CA THR A 137 -9.36 -1.31 -8.58
C THR A 137 -9.26 -2.36 -7.48
N ALA A 138 -10.36 -3.09 -7.19
CA ALA A 138 -10.33 -4.18 -6.23
C ALA A 138 -9.38 -5.31 -6.67
N LEU A 139 -9.45 -5.74 -7.94
CA LEU A 139 -8.54 -6.76 -8.48
C LEU A 139 -7.07 -6.31 -8.44
N ALA A 140 -6.78 -5.08 -8.82
CA ALA A 140 -5.44 -4.53 -8.74
C ALA A 140 -4.95 -4.43 -7.27
N GLY A 141 -5.82 -4.02 -6.36
CA GLY A 141 -5.52 -3.95 -4.92
C GLY A 141 -5.27 -5.31 -4.26
N MET A 142 -5.78 -6.42 -4.83
CA MET A 142 -5.45 -7.76 -4.36
C MET A 142 -3.94 -8.05 -4.42
N GLY A 143 -3.20 -7.42 -5.33
CA GLY A 143 -1.74 -7.53 -5.38
C GLY A 143 -1.07 -7.12 -4.06
N TYR A 144 -1.56 -6.05 -3.43
CA TYR A 144 -1.08 -5.63 -2.12
C TYR A 144 -1.38 -6.70 -1.04
N ALA A 145 -2.61 -7.22 -0.98
CA ALA A 145 -2.99 -8.22 0.01
C ALA A 145 -2.19 -9.52 -0.14
N VAL A 146 -1.97 -9.97 -1.39
CA VAL A 146 -1.14 -11.15 -1.66
C VAL A 146 0.33 -10.89 -1.30
N SER A 147 0.82 -9.69 -1.58
CA SER A 147 2.18 -9.27 -1.19
C SER A 147 2.34 -9.26 0.32
N GLU A 148 1.40 -8.68 1.06
CA GLU A 148 1.39 -8.65 2.51
C GLU A 148 1.33 -10.06 3.14
N ALA A 149 0.65 -11.00 2.47
CA ALA A 149 0.60 -12.40 2.90
C ALA A 149 1.92 -13.14 2.72
N ILE A 150 2.60 -12.95 1.59
CA ILE A 150 3.70 -13.82 1.15
C ILE A 150 5.08 -13.20 1.41
N MET A 151 5.23 -11.88 1.16
CA MET A 151 6.53 -11.21 1.24
C MET A 151 7.20 -11.25 2.61
N PRO A 152 6.48 -11.18 3.75
CA PRO A 152 7.11 -11.32 5.07
C PRO A 152 7.88 -12.63 5.22
N SER A 153 7.29 -13.76 4.83
CA SER A 153 7.94 -15.07 4.92
C SER A 153 9.15 -15.17 4.00
N ILE A 154 9.04 -14.66 2.76
CA ILE A 154 10.16 -14.61 1.81
C ILE A 154 11.28 -13.72 2.35
N LEU A 155 10.95 -12.55 2.89
CA LEU A 155 11.95 -11.62 3.41
C LEU A 155 12.68 -12.17 4.62
N VAL A 156 11.98 -12.80 5.56
CA VAL A 156 12.62 -13.45 6.72
C VAL A 156 13.51 -14.62 6.28
N ALA A 157 13.09 -15.40 5.30
CA ALA A 157 13.94 -16.45 4.73
C ALA A 157 15.20 -15.87 4.06
N LEU A 158 15.08 -14.77 3.30
CA LEU A 158 16.22 -14.05 2.72
C LEU A 158 17.14 -13.49 3.80
N LEU A 159 16.56 -12.88 4.85
CA LEU A 159 17.32 -12.34 5.98
C LEU A 159 18.21 -13.42 6.62
N LEU A 160 17.64 -14.61 6.86
CA LEU A 160 18.36 -15.73 7.47
C LEU A 160 19.43 -16.34 6.53
N TRP A 161 19.21 -16.27 5.22
CA TRP A 161 20.10 -16.89 4.25
C TRP A 161 21.27 -15.99 3.82
N VAL A 162 20.99 -14.72 3.50
CA VAL A 162 21.99 -13.81 2.92
C VAL A 162 22.24 -12.55 3.77
N GLY A 163 21.54 -12.39 4.89
CA GLY A 163 21.59 -11.20 5.74
C GLY A 163 20.81 -10.01 5.19
N TRP A 164 20.61 -9.00 6.03
CA TRP A 164 19.69 -7.89 5.72
C TRP A 164 20.15 -6.99 4.56
N ARG A 165 21.47 -6.73 4.45
CA ARG A 165 22.02 -5.89 3.36
C ARG A 165 21.84 -6.52 2.00
N ASN A 166 22.17 -7.81 1.88
CA ASN A 166 22.00 -8.55 0.63
C ASN A 166 20.51 -8.80 0.33
N SER A 167 19.64 -8.91 1.32
CA SER A 167 18.19 -8.99 1.10
C SER A 167 17.66 -7.78 0.35
N TRP A 168 18.14 -6.56 0.67
CA TRP A 168 17.81 -5.35 -0.09
C TRP A 168 18.35 -5.39 -1.51
N GLN A 169 19.59 -5.87 -1.73
CA GLN A 169 20.18 -5.98 -3.06
C GLN A 169 19.42 -6.97 -3.94
N VAL A 170 19.13 -8.16 -3.39
CA VAL A 170 18.32 -9.19 -4.08
C VAL A 170 16.95 -8.62 -4.45
N THR A 171 16.30 -7.91 -3.53
CA THR A 171 15.02 -7.25 -3.79
C THR A 171 15.12 -6.23 -4.93
N ALA A 172 16.16 -5.40 -4.96
CA ALA A 172 16.37 -4.40 -6.01
C ALA A 172 16.56 -5.06 -7.39
N VAL A 173 17.40 -6.10 -7.46
CA VAL A 173 17.64 -6.83 -8.70
C VAL A 173 16.37 -7.53 -9.20
N PHE A 174 15.64 -8.17 -8.29
CA PHE A 174 14.40 -8.88 -8.61
C PHE A 174 13.31 -7.93 -9.10
N LEU A 175 13.18 -6.76 -8.47
CA LEU A 175 12.29 -5.69 -8.92
C LEU A 175 12.57 -5.30 -10.37
N ILE A 176 13.80 -4.99 -10.72
CA ILE A 176 14.18 -4.57 -12.08
C ILE A 176 13.98 -5.72 -13.06
N ALA A 177 14.49 -6.91 -12.71
CA ALA A 177 14.47 -8.08 -13.61
C ALA A 177 13.07 -8.57 -13.96
N ILE A 178 12.10 -8.42 -13.05
CA ILE A 178 10.72 -8.87 -13.27
C ILE A 178 9.82 -7.73 -13.72
N MET A 179 9.84 -6.59 -13.01
CA MET A 179 8.87 -5.54 -13.27
C MET A 179 9.12 -4.80 -14.58
N VAL A 180 10.38 -4.55 -14.96
CA VAL A 180 10.65 -3.82 -16.20
C VAL A 180 10.16 -4.62 -17.43
N PRO A 181 10.52 -5.90 -17.63
CA PRO A 181 9.97 -6.69 -18.74
C PRO A 181 8.44 -6.85 -18.67
N ALA A 182 7.89 -7.04 -17.46
CA ALA A 182 6.44 -7.15 -17.29
C ALA A 182 5.72 -5.87 -17.72
N ILE A 183 6.20 -4.69 -17.31
CA ILE A 183 5.63 -3.39 -17.73
C ILE A 183 5.70 -3.22 -19.25
N LEU A 184 6.87 -3.52 -19.85
CA LEU A 184 7.06 -3.42 -21.31
C LEU A 184 6.11 -4.34 -22.06
N TYR A 185 5.87 -5.55 -21.57
CA TYR A 185 4.97 -6.52 -22.18
C TYR A 185 3.50 -6.17 -21.98
N LEU A 186 3.08 -5.87 -20.74
CA LEU A 186 1.68 -5.65 -20.38
C LEU A 186 1.13 -4.33 -20.94
N LEU A 187 1.96 -3.28 -21.00
CA LEU A 187 1.57 -1.98 -21.54
C LEU A 187 1.91 -1.82 -23.04
N ARG A 188 2.18 -2.91 -23.74
CA ARG A 188 2.38 -2.89 -25.20
C ARG A 188 1.13 -2.42 -25.90
N GLY A 189 1.25 -1.34 -26.70
CA GLY A 189 0.08 -0.72 -27.38
C GLY A 189 -0.78 0.20 -26.50
N HIS A 190 -0.39 0.45 -25.25
CA HIS A 190 -1.15 1.30 -24.32
C HIS A 190 -1.31 2.75 -24.82
N ARG A 191 -0.42 3.25 -25.70
CA ARG A 191 -0.51 4.59 -26.27
C ARG A 191 -1.83 4.83 -27.00
N GLN A 192 -2.29 3.87 -27.79
CA GLN A 192 -3.58 3.95 -28.49
C GLN A 192 -4.76 4.08 -27.51
N ARG A 193 -4.71 3.33 -26.40
CA ARG A 193 -5.73 3.43 -25.33
C ARG A 193 -5.72 4.80 -24.65
N HIS A 194 -4.54 5.37 -24.45
CA HIS A 194 -4.40 6.71 -23.88
C HIS A 194 -4.95 7.78 -24.83
N ASP A 195 -4.66 7.69 -26.10
CA ASP A 195 -5.16 8.62 -27.12
C ASP A 195 -6.70 8.57 -27.21
N LEU A 196 -7.30 7.37 -27.17
CA LEU A 196 -8.75 7.19 -27.11
C LEU A 196 -9.36 7.82 -25.86
N TYR A 197 -8.72 7.65 -24.70
CA TYR A 197 -9.16 8.26 -23.44
C TYR A 197 -9.15 9.80 -23.53
N LEU A 198 -8.11 10.39 -24.10
CA LEU A 198 -8.03 11.86 -24.27
C LEU A 198 -9.12 12.37 -25.21
N THR A 199 -9.44 11.63 -26.29
CA THR A 199 -10.54 11.98 -27.21
C THR A 199 -11.88 11.97 -26.48
N GLN A 200 -12.15 10.92 -25.70
CA GLN A 200 -13.39 10.82 -24.90
C GLN A 200 -13.52 11.94 -23.86
N LEU A 201 -12.41 12.33 -23.21
CA LEU A 201 -12.42 13.46 -22.28
C LEU A 201 -12.79 14.77 -22.97
N SER A 202 -12.26 15.05 -24.15
CA SER A 202 -12.57 16.27 -24.91
C SER A 202 -14.03 16.31 -25.37
N GLU A 203 -14.63 15.17 -25.67
CA GLU A 203 -16.06 15.05 -26.00
C GLU A 203 -16.96 15.27 -24.78
N VAL A 204 -16.59 14.74 -23.60
CA VAL A 204 -17.33 14.92 -22.35
C VAL A 204 -17.26 16.35 -21.86
N ASP A 205 -16.12 17.02 -21.94
CA ASP A 205 -15.97 18.42 -21.56
C ASP A 205 -16.83 19.35 -22.43
N SER A 206 -16.95 19.06 -23.71
CA SER A 206 -17.82 19.80 -24.63
C SER A 206 -19.32 19.61 -24.34
N GLN A 207 -19.72 18.45 -23.79
CA GLN A 207 -21.10 18.14 -23.42
C GLN A 207 -21.48 18.54 -21.98
N SER A 208 -20.51 18.68 -21.07
CA SER A 208 -20.76 18.93 -19.65
C SER A 208 -20.98 20.40 -19.28
N LEU A 209 -20.81 21.31 -20.21
CA LEU A 209 -21.06 22.77 -20.01
C LEU A 209 -22.50 23.13 -19.62
N GLY A 210 -23.41 22.16 -19.53
CA GLY A 210 -24.83 22.39 -19.19
C GLY A 210 -25.41 21.53 -18.07
N ASN A 211 -24.67 20.66 -17.37
CA ASN A 211 -25.28 19.75 -16.41
C ASN A 211 -24.76 19.95 -14.96
N PRO A 212 -25.52 20.65 -14.06
CA PRO A 212 -25.13 20.95 -12.70
C PRO A 212 -25.02 19.71 -11.78
N LEU A 213 -25.51 18.54 -12.21
CA LEU A 213 -25.50 17.29 -11.41
C LEU A 213 -24.15 16.57 -11.38
N LYS A 214 -23.16 17.00 -12.18
CA LYS A 214 -21.79 16.44 -12.23
C LYS A 214 -20.74 17.41 -11.72
N ARG A 215 -21.08 18.25 -10.70
CA ARG A 215 -20.08 19.14 -10.08
C ARG A 215 -18.90 18.31 -9.54
N GLN A 216 -17.74 18.48 -10.12
CA GLN A 216 -16.50 17.94 -9.58
C GLN A 216 -15.94 18.93 -8.56
N TRP A 217 -15.66 18.43 -7.36
CA TRP A 217 -15.04 19.23 -6.31
C TRP A 217 -13.59 19.55 -6.68
N THR A 218 -13.24 20.82 -6.61
CA THR A 218 -11.85 21.25 -6.77
C THR A 218 -11.09 21.15 -5.44
N ARG A 219 -9.77 21.03 -5.51
CA ARG A 219 -8.91 20.95 -4.32
C ARG A 219 -9.13 22.09 -3.32
N PRO A 220 -9.20 23.38 -3.76
CA PRO A 220 -9.48 24.50 -2.85
C PRO A 220 -10.87 24.43 -2.18
N GLU A 221 -11.87 23.91 -2.87
CA GLU A 221 -13.23 23.76 -2.31
C GLU A 221 -13.23 22.70 -1.20
N VAL A 222 -12.60 21.54 -1.42
CA VAL A 222 -12.51 20.48 -0.39
C VAL A 222 -11.74 20.95 0.84
N ILE A 223 -10.62 21.67 0.66
CA ILE A 223 -9.81 22.19 1.78
C ILE A 223 -10.56 23.25 2.58
N ARG A 224 -11.51 23.98 1.97
CA ARG A 224 -12.33 24.99 2.66
C ARG A 224 -13.56 24.41 3.35
N ASP A 225 -13.90 23.16 3.08
CA ASP A 225 -15.06 22.50 3.67
C ASP A 225 -14.73 22.01 5.10
N LYS A 226 -15.47 22.51 6.10
CA LYS A 226 -15.33 22.10 7.49
C LYS A 226 -15.61 20.61 7.74
N PHE A 227 -16.50 20.00 6.97
CA PHE A 227 -16.81 18.58 7.08
C PHE A 227 -15.63 17.70 6.68
N PHE A 228 -14.79 18.16 5.75
CA PHE A 228 -13.54 17.46 5.42
C PHE A 228 -12.68 17.25 6.67
N TYR A 229 -12.47 18.28 7.48
CA TYR A 229 -11.67 18.19 8.71
C TYR A 229 -12.33 17.35 9.80
N LEU A 230 -13.66 17.32 9.86
CA LEU A 230 -14.38 16.46 10.79
C LEU A 230 -14.19 14.97 10.47
N PHE A 231 -14.07 14.61 9.20
CA PHE A 231 -13.85 13.22 8.78
C PHE A 231 -12.40 12.77 8.86
N ILE A 232 -11.41 13.66 8.85
CA ILE A 232 -9.98 13.30 8.88
C ILE A 232 -9.64 12.39 10.07
N PRO A 233 -10.00 12.67 11.34
CA PRO A 233 -9.65 11.80 12.46
C PRO A 233 -10.22 10.40 12.31
N ALA A 234 -11.45 10.27 11.84
CA ALA A 234 -12.08 8.95 11.63
C ALA A 234 -11.37 8.15 10.50
N LEU A 235 -11.02 8.82 9.40
CA LEU A 235 -10.35 8.18 8.27
C LEU A 235 -8.88 7.83 8.55
N THR A 236 -8.21 8.61 9.41
CA THR A 236 -6.77 8.43 9.70
C THR A 236 -6.51 7.54 10.91
N SER A 237 -7.46 7.37 11.83
CA SER A 237 -7.28 6.59 13.06
C SER A 237 -6.84 5.17 12.78
N GLN A 238 -7.51 4.48 11.89
CA GLN A 238 -7.22 3.08 11.56
C GLN A 238 -5.84 2.89 10.89
N PRO A 239 -5.49 3.59 9.79
CA PRO A 239 -4.17 3.44 9.20
C PRO A 239 -3.05 3.89 10.15
N LEU A 240 -3.28 4.86 11.03
CA LEU A 240 -2.32 5.28 12.05
C LEU A 240 -1.99 4.14 13.02
N MET A 241 -3.02 3.54 13.60
CA MET A 241 -2.86 2.45 14.58
C MET A 241 -2.27 1.20 13.93
N PHE A 242 -2.75 0.83 12.74
CA PHE A 242 -2.22 -0.30 11.98
C PHE A 242 -0.74 -0.11 11.65
N THR A 243 -0.37 1.05 11.11
CA THR A 243 1.01 1.36 10.76
C THR A 243 1.91 1.34 12.00
N GLY A 244 1.46 1.92 13.12
CA GLY A 244 2.20 1.89 14.39
C GLY A 244 2.44 0.47 14.89
N PHE A 245 1.40 -0.37 14.89
CA PHE A 245 1.52 -1.76 15.30
C PHE A 245 2.48 -2.56 14.41
N ILE A 246 2.31 -2.46 13.10
CA ILE A 246 3.18 -3.16 12.14
C ILE A 246 4.62 -2.62 12.17
N PHE A 247 4.80 -1.33 12.43
CA PHE A 247 6.12 -0.75 12.55
C PHE A 247 6.91 -1.36 13.73
N HIS A 248 6.26 -1.53 14.88
CA HIS A 248 6.88 -2.09 16.07
C HIS A 248 6.86 -3.64 16.14
N GLN A 249 6.52 -4.34 15.05
CA GLN A 249 6.33 -5.79 15.08
C GLN A 249 7.58 -6.57 15.51
N VAL A 250 8.78 -6.15 15.13
CA VAL A 250 10.03 -6.83 15.54
C VAL A 250 10.26 -6.64 17.04
N HIS A 251 10.11 -5.42 17.55
CA HIS A 251 10.21 -5.14 18.97
C HIS A 251 9.18 -5.94 19.79
N LEU A 252 7.95 -6.06 19.30
CA LEU A 252 6.92 -6.88 19.93
C LEU A 252 7.33 -8.36 19.99
N VAL A 253 7.84 -8.91 18.88
CA VAL A 253 8.30 -10.29 18.78
C VAL A 253 9.45 -10.55 19.74
N GLU A 254 10.42 -9.64 19.82
CA GLU A 254 11.55 -9.70 20.75
C GLU A 254 11.08 -9.67 22.22
N THR A 255 10.22 -8.72 22.58
CA THR A 255 9.70 -8.54 23.96
C THR A 255 8.88 -9.75 24.43
N LYS A 256 8.13 -10.37 23.52
CA LYS A 256 7.31 -11.56 23.80
C LYS A 256 8.09 -12.87 23.70
N GLY A 257 9.34 -12.84 23.24
CA GLY A 257 10.17 -14.03 23.02
C GLY A 257 9.67 -14.95 21.90
N TRP A 258 8.97 -14.38 20.90
CA TRP A 258 8.45 -15.14 19.78
C TRP A 258 9.48 -15.31 18.65
N SER A 259 9.27 -16.30 17.79
CA SER A 259 10.09 -16.47 16.59
C SER A 259 9.61 -15.54 15.46
N LEU A 260 10.53 -14.77 14.89
CA LEU A 260 10.21 -13.89 13.74
C LEU A 260 9.73 -14.69 12.52
N SER A 261 10.23 -15.91 12.31
CA SER A 261 9.80 -16.79 11.23
C SER A 261 8.35 -17.23 11.41
N VAL A 262 7.95 -17.60 12.64
CA VAL A 262 6.56 -17.93 12.97
C VAL A 262 5.68 -16.70 12.80
N TRP A 263 6.10 -15.54 13.29
CA TRP A 263 5.38 -14.28 13.11
C TRP A 263 5.14 -13.96 11.63
N ALA A 264 6.17 -14.07 10.79
CA ALA A 264 6.07 -13.82 9.35
C ALA A 264 5.10 -14.79 8.64
N SER A 265 5.09 -16.07 9.04
CA SER A 265 4.18 -17.06 8.44
C SER A 265 2.70 -16.79 8.76
N LEU A 266 2.41 -16.17 9.90
CA LEU A 266 1.04 -15.81 10.30
C LEU A 266 0.42 -14.69 9.45
N PHE A 267 1.21 -13.97 8.65
CA PHE A 267 0.66 -13.01 7.67
C PHE A 267 -0.22 -13.69 6.61
N ILE A 268 0.03 -14.95 6.26
CA ILE A 268 -0.83 -15.72 5.35
C ILE A 268 -2.21 -15.90 5.96
N MET A 269 -2.27 -16.28 7.25
CA MET A 269 -3.53 -16.47 7.96
C MET A 269 -4.27 -15.14 8.15
N TYR A 270 -3.55 -14.08 8.49
CA TYR A 270 -4.07 -12.74 8.52
C TYR A 270 -4.73 -12.32 7.19
N ALA A 271 -4.08 -12.58 6.05
CA ALA A 271 -4.62 -12.24 4.74
C ALA A 271 -5.92 -13.02 4.45
N LEU A 272 -5.99 -14.30 4.80
CA LEU A 272 -7.20 -15.12 4.63
C LEU A 272 -8.37 -14.58 5.46
N VAL A 273 -8.13 -14.28 6.74
CA VAL A 273 -9.16 -13.72 7.62
C VAL A 273 -9.57 -12.32 7.16
N SER A 274 -8.62 -11.51 6.72
CA SER A 274 -8.85 -10.17 6.16
C SER A 274 -9.79 -10.20 4.95
N VAL A 275 -9.56 -11.12 4.01
CA VAL A 275 -10.45 -11.29 2.85
C VAL A 275 -11.85 -11.71 3.29
N GLY A 276 -11.97 -12.67 4.20
CA GLY A 276 -13.25 -13.10 4.74
C GLY A 276 -14.01 -11.96 5.42
N THR A 277 -13.32 -11.18 6.22
CA THR A 277 -13.89 -10.03 6.93
C THR A 277 -14.36 -8.93 5.97
N LYS A 278 -13.60 -8.64 4.92
CA LYS A 278 -14.02 -7.69 3.86
C LYS A 278 -15.28 -8.13 3.13
N MET A 279 -15.41 -9.42 2.85
CA MET A 279 -16.63 -9.97 2.23
C MET A 279 -17.84 -9.80 3.14
N VAL A 280 -17.70 -10.13 4.44
CA VAL A 280 -18.78 -9.98 5.43
C VAL A 280 -19.15 -8.51 5.61
N SER A 281 -18.16 -7.62 5.75
CA SER A 281 -18.41 -6.19 5.91
C SER A 281 -19.07 -5.58 4.67
N GLY A 282 -18.67 -5.99 3.46
CA GLY A 282 -19.34 -5.59 2.22
C GLY A 282 -20.82 -5.95 2.23
N PHE A 283 -21.14 -7.21 2.57
CA PHE A 283 -22.52 -7.66 2.69
C PHE A 283 -23.34 -6.89 3.75
N LEU A 284 -22.73 -6.59 4.89
CA LEU A 284 -23.40 -5.80 5.95
C LEU A 284 -23.66 -4.35 5.52
N VAL A 285 -22.70 -3.73 4.83
CA VAL A 285 -22.85 -2.37 4.28
C VAL A 285 -23.93 -2.31 3.21
N ASP A 286 -24.00 -3.30 2.33
CA ASP A 286 -25.05 -3.40 1.31
C ASP A 286 -26.45 -3.56 1.94
N ARG A 287 -26.53 -4.30 3.06
CA ARG A 287 -27.81 -4.56 3.73
C ARG A 287 -28.28 -3.43 4.65
N TYR A 288 -27.38 -2.81 5.40
CA TYR A 288 -27.70 -1.85 6.47
C TYR A 288 -27.27 -0.42 6.14
N GLY A 289 -26.53 -0.21 5.05
CA GLY A 289 -25.92 1.08 4.70
C GLY A 289 -24.60 1.32 5.43
N ALA A 290 -23.84 2.30 4.94
CA ALA A 290 -22.50 2.60 5.48
C ALA A 290 -22.54 3.36 6.83
N ILE A 291 -23.51 4.26 7.02
CA ILE A 291 -23.55 5.15 8.20
C ILE A 291 -23.68 4.38 9.52
N PRO A 292 -24.60 3.40 9.68
CA PRO A 292 -24.70 2.61 10.93
C PRO A 292 -23.47 1.76 11.22
N MET A 293 -22.65 1.49 10.21
CA MET A 293 -21.45 0.64 10.37
C MET A 293 -20.23 1.42 10.89
N VAL A 294 -20.20 2.75 10.76
CA VAL A 294 -19.06 3.58 11.18
C VAL A 294 -18.62 3.37 12.63
N PRO A 295 -19.51 3.32 13.66
CA PRO A 295 -19.09 3.07 15.04
C PRO A 295 -18.45 1.68 15.24
N TRP A 296 -18.87 0.69 14.46
CA TRP A 296 -18.35 -0.68 14.55
C TRP A 296 -16.98 -0.87 13.89
N LEU A 297 -16.54 0.09 13.08
CA LEU A 297 -15.28 0.03 12.37
C LEU A 297 -14.05 0.05 13.30
N SER A 298 -14.10 0.84 14.36
CA SER A 298 -12.96 1.05 15.28
C SER A 298 -13.02 0.14 16.51
N LEU A 299 -14.19 -0.43 16.83
CA LEU A 299 -14.39 -1.21 18.05
C LEU A 299 -13.53 -2.49 18.09
N PRO A 300 -13.47 -3.30 17.04
CA PRO A 300 -12.62 -4.48 17.02
C PRO A 300 -11.14 -4.18 17.21
N MET A 301 -10.67 -3.07 16.64
CA MET A 301 -9.29 -2.61 16.79
C MET A 301 -8.99 -2.19 18.22
N GLY A 302 -9.91 -1.48 18.86
CA GLY A 302 -9.79 -1.11 20.27
C GLY A 302 -9.72 -2.34 21.19
N VAL A 303 -10.58 -3.33 20.94
CA VAL A 303 -10.56 -4.61 21.67
C VAL A 303 -9.23 -5.34 21.47
N GLY A 304 -8.74 -5.41 20.23
CA GLY A 304 -7.43 -6.02 19.94
C GLY A 304 -6.28 -5.36 20.70
N LEU A 305 -6.24 -4.01 20.74
CA LEU A 305 -5.22 -3.26 21.50
C LEU A 305 -5.27 -3.51 23.01
N VAL A 306 -6.48 -3.64 23.57
CA VAL A 306 -6.65 -3.95 25.00
C VAL A 306 -6.23 -5.38 25.31
N LEU A 307 -6.45 -6.32 24.40
CA LEU A 307 -6.07 -7.72 24.60
C LEU A 307 -4.57 -7.97 24.38
N LEU A 308 -3.88 -7.13 23.64
CA LEU A 308 -2.45 -7.28 23.31
C LEU A 308 -1.53 -7.52 24.50
N PRO A 309 -1.63 -6.82 25.65
CA PRO A 309 -0.78 -7.07 26.82
C PRO A 309 -1.08 -8.41 27.51
N VAL A 310 -2.31 -8.91 27.40
CA VAL A 310 -2.81 -10.08 28.15
C VAL A 310 -2.60 -11.37 27.38
N THR A 311 -2.54 -11.30 26.03
CA THR A 311 -2.38 -12.49 25.20
C THR A 311 -0.95 -13.01 25.23
N LEU A 312 -0.80 -14.26 25.65
CA LEU A 312 0.49 -14.97 25.71
C LEU A 312 0.79 -15.75 24.44
N THR A 313 -0.21 -15.96 23.56
CA THR A 313 -0.07 -16.77 22.37
C THR A 313 -0.15 -15.92 21.11
N ILE A 314 0.85 -16.04 20.26
CA ILE A 314 0.99 -15.38 18.95
C ILE A 314 -0.23 -15.58 18.04
N PHE A 315 -0.88 -16.74 18.13
CA PHE A 315 -2.05 -17.11 17.31
C PHE A 315 -3.24 -16.17 17.55
N TRP A 316 -3.59 -15.94 18.81
CA TRP A 316 -4.74 -15.10 19.15
C TRP A 316 -4.53 -13.63 18.79
N GLU A 317 -3.31 -13.12 18.93
CA GLU A 317 -2.97 -11.74 18.55
C GLU A 317 -3.10 -11.53 17.04
N VAL A 318 -2.63 -12.47 16.21
CA VAL A 318 -2.73 -12.35 14.77
C VAL A 318 -4.17 -12.49 14.29
N VAL A 319 -4.93 -13.43 14.84
CA VAL A 319 -6.31 -13.67 14.44
C VAL A 319 -7.22 -12.53 14.90
N PHE A 320 -7.15 -12.12 16.16
CA PHE A 320 -8.02 -11.07 16.69
C PHE A 320 -7.58 -9.67 16.27
N PHE A 321 -6.32 -9.33 16.43
CA PHE A 321 -5.85 -7.98 16.21
C PHE A 321 -5.83 -7.59 14.73
N ARG A 322 -5.28 -8.44 13.87
CA ARG A 322 -5.15 -8.15 12.43
C ARG A 322 -6.43 -8.34 11.65
N SER A 323 -7.24 -9.35 11.98
CA SER A 323 -8.50 -9.61 11.29
C SER A 323 -9.51 -8.51 11.47
N LEU A 324 -9.52 -7.92 12.65
CA LEU A 324 -10.42 -6.85 13.03
C LEU A 324 -10.03 -5.49 12.43
N PHE A 325 -8.77 -5.32 12.04
CA PHE A 325 -8.31 -4.10 11.37
C PHE A 325 -8.94 -3.86 9.98
N HIS A 326 -9.29 -4.93 9.26
CA HIS A 326 -9.79 -4.79 7.89
C HIS A 326 -11.31 -4.60 7.77
N ILE A 327 -12.06 -4.68 8.86
CA ILE A 327 -13.49 -4.32 8.85
C ILE A 327 -13.67 -2.83 8.47
N SER A 328 -12.64 -2.02 8.64
CA SER A 328 -12.69 -0.56 8.56
C SER A 328 -12.13 0.06 7.28
N ASP A 329 -11.75 -0.72 6.26
CA ASP A 329 -11.23 -0.13 5.02
C ASP A 329 -12.37 0.45 4.14
N PRO A 330 -12.55 1.79 4.09
CA PRO A 330 -13.63 2.42 3.34
C PRO A 330 -13.40 2.41 1.83
N THR A 331 -12.26 1.90 1.35
CA THR A 331 -11.89 1.93 -0.08
C THR A 331 -12.58 0.87 -0.93
N SER A 332 -13.36 -0.03 -0.32
CA SER A 332 -14.04 -1.15 -0.98
C SER A 332 -15.46 -0.81 -1.50
N ARG A 333 -15.77 0.45 -1.79
CA ARG A 333 -17.05 0.77 -2.43
C ARG A 333 -16.98 0.56 -3.95
N PRO A 334 -18.03 -0.05 -4.54
CA PRO A 334 -18.18 -0.11 -5.98
C PRO A 334 -18.41 1.28 -6.61
#